data_cb8eda788418851f65646540190b92fa
#
_entry.id   cb8eda788418851f65646540190b92fa
#
_cell.length_a   1.000
_cell.length_b   1.000
_cell.length_c   1.000
_cell.angle_alpha   90.00
_cell.angle_beta   90.00
_cell.angle_gamma   90.00
#
_symmetry.space_group_name_H-M   'P 1'
#
loop_
_entity.id
_entity.type
_entity.pdbx_description
1 polymer ?
#
loop_
_entity_poly.entity_id
_entity_poly.type
_entity_poly.pdbx_seq_one_letter_code
_entity_poly.pdbx_strand_id
1 'polypeptide(L)'
;MRALPLTRLEDGAHLATVQLAETFWTRFRGLMLSAPLPREGGLWLEPCDSVHMLFMRYRIDVVFARREPAGAAKVRVLAVKPRVLPWLGMAWCRKATIAIELAAGRAAELGVQAGDLLELGASRGAEERESQGASLQGREVEA
;
A
#
# COMPACT_ATOMS: atom_id res chain seq x y z
N MET A 1 8.97 -4.53 10.69
CA MET A 1 8.54 -4.56 9.26
C MET A 1 9.00 -3.30 8.57
N ARG A 2 9.41 -3.40 7.31
CA ARG A 2 9.71 -2.23 6.51
C ARG A 2 8.43 -1.46 6.18
N ALA A 3 8.52 -0.15 6.14
CA ALA A 3 7.44 0.72 5.71
C ALA A 3 7.86 1.51 4.47
N LEU A 4 7.03 1.50 3.45
CA LEU A 4 7.29 2.18 2.19
C LEU A 4 6.07 3.00 1.75
N PRO A 5 6.28 4.15 1.09
CA PRO A 5 5.17 4.90 0.53
C PRO A 5 4.55 4.17 -0.66
N LEU A 6 3.24 4.29 -0.77
CA LEU A 6 2.46 3.78 -1.88
C LEU A 6 1.80 4.96 -2.59
N THR A 7 2.09 5.14 -3.86
CA THR A 7 1.60 6.27 -4.66
C THR A 7 0.90 5.79 -5.92
N ARG A 8 -0.09 6.56 -6.38
CA ARG A 8 -0.74 6.35 -7.67
C ARG A 8 0.02 7.11 -8.74
N LEU A 9 0.39 6.41 -9.82
CA LEU A 9 1.24 6.99 -10.86
C LEU A 9 0.55 8.08 -11.68
N GLU A 10 -0.74 7.96 -11.92
CA GLU A 10 -1.51 8.91 -12.75
C GLU A 10 -1.41 10.34 -12.23
N ASP A 11 -1.56 10.56 -10.95
CA ASP A 11 -1.62 11.89 -10.33
C ASP A 11 -0.60 12.11 -9.21
N GLY A 12 0.20 11.09 -8.89
CA GLY A 12 1.17 11.16 -7.79
C GLY A 12 0.55 11.18 -6.40
N ALA A 13 -0.73 10.81 -6.27
CA ALA A 13 -1.41 10.80 -4.98
C ALA A 13 -0.77 9.78 -4.04
N HIS A 14 -0.46 10.21 -2.81
CA HIS A 14 0.01 9.34 -1.74
C HIS A 14 -1.17 8.61 -1.12
N LEU A 15 -1.24 7.28 -1.29
CA LEU A 15 -2.31 6.47 -0.73
C LEU A 15 -2.08 6.19 0.75
N ALA A 16 -0.89 5.70 1.06
CA ALA A 16 -0.53 5.29 2.41
C ALA A 16 0.97 5.05 2.52
N THR A 17 1.48 5.04 3.73
CA THR A 17 2.76 4.41 4.05
C THR A 17 2.44 3.01 4.54
N VAL A 18 2.76 2.01 3.74
CA VAL A 18 2.39 0.62 4.00
C VAL A 18 3.52 -0.13 4.68
N GLN A 19 3.18 -0.93 5.68
CA GLN A 19 4.07 -1.88 6.29
C GLN A 19 4.05 -3.18 5.49
N LEU A 20 5.21 -3.72 5.18
CA LEU A 20 5.34 -4.95 4.39
C LEU A 20 5.29 -6.17 5.30
N ALA A 21 4.29 -7.01 5.16
CA ALA A 21 4.18 -8.28 5.86
C ALA A 21 4.94 -9.36 5.08
N GLU A 22 6.22 -9.51 5.38
CA GLU A 22 7.15 -10.36 4.61
C GLU A 22 7.21 -11.80 5.11
N THR A 23 6.73 -12.10 6.33
CA THR A 23 6.76 -13.45 6.89
C THR A 23 5.36 -14.04 6.98
N PHE A 24 5.27 -15.38 7.03
CA PHE A 24 4.00 -16.08 7.22
C PHE A 24 3.26 -15.58 8.47
N TRP A 25 3.95 -15.40 9.58
CA TRP A 25 3.36 -14.90 10.81
C TRP A 25 2.82 -13.48 10.69
N THR A 26 3.58 -12.58 10.08
CA THR A 26 3.13 -11.19 9.88
C THR A 26 1.94 -11.12 8.95
N ARG A 27 1.89 -11.95 7.91
CA ARG A 27 0.73 -12.07 7.02
C ARG A 27 -0.49 -12.65 7.72
N PHE A 28 -0.29 -13.69 8.52
CA PHE A 28 -1.37 -14.33 9.25
C PHE A 28 -1.98 -13.40 10.32
N ARG A 29 -1.14 -12.71 11.08
CA ARG A 29 -1.61 -11.75 12.08
C ARG A 29 -2.27 -10.55 11.44
N GLY A 30 -1.68 -10.03 10.34
CA GLY A 30 -2.18 -8.82 9.67
C GLY A 30 -2.50 -7.72 10.67
N LEU A 31 -3.71 -7.20 10.61
CA LEU A 31 -4.21 -6.20 11.56
C LEU A 31 -5.06 -6.79 12.70
N MET A 32 -5.06 -8.12 12.87
CA MET A 32 -5.81 -8.76 13.97
C MET A 32 -5.39 -8.19 15.32
N LEU A 33 -6.37 -7.80 16.13
CA LEU A 33 -6.20 -7.27 17.48
C LEU A 33 -5.34 -6.00 17.58
N SER A 34 -5.00 -5.39 16.46
CA SER A 34 -4.25 -4.13 16.46
C SER A 34 -5.17 -2.92 16.60
N ALA A 35 -4.57 -1.76 16.88
CA ALA A 35 -5.28 -0.48 16.84
C ALA A 35 -5.72 -0.14 15.40
N PRO A 36 -6.77 0.68 15.22
CA PRO A 36 -7.18 1.12 13.89
C PRO A 36 -6.02 1.77 13.13
N LEU A 37 -5.96 1.52 11.82
CA LEU A 37 -4.98 2.15 10.95
C LEU A 37 -5.18 3.67 10.94
N PRO A 38 -4.11 4.46 11.07
CA PRO A 38 -4.20 5.88 10.79
C PRO A 38 -4.57 6.09 9.32
N ARG A 39 -5.12 7.26 9.00
CA ARG A 39 -5.62 7.59 7.66
C ARG A 39 -4.62 7.32 6.54
N GLU A 40 -3.35 7.56 6.79
CA GLU A 40 -2.27 7.36 5.83
C GLU A 40 -1.43 6.11 6.11
N GLY A 41 -1.89 5.25 6.99
CA GLY A 41 -1.27 3.96 7.27
C GLY A 41 -1.85 2.85 6.42
N GLY A 42 -1.11 1.76 6.28
CA GLY A 42 -1.56 0.60 5.54
C GLY A 42 -0.72 -0.63 5.81
N LEU A 43 -1.20 -1.75 5.31
CA LEU A 43 -0.50 -3.03 5.38
C LEU A 43 -0.48 -3.68 4.00
N TRP A 44 0.70 -4.12 3.59
CA TRP A 44 0.92 -4.81 2.32
C TRP A 44 1.13 -6.29 2.57
N LEU A 45 0.25 -7.11 2.03
CA LEU A 45 0.26 -8.56 2.15
C LEU A 45 0.56 -9.19 0.80
N GLU A 46 1.66 -9.91 0.71
CA GLU A 46 2.07 -10.59 -0.52
C GLU A 46 2.83 -11.90 -0.20
N PRO A 47 2.45 -13.05 -0.78
CA PRO A 47 1.31 -13.26 -1.66
C PRO A 47 -0.01 -13.33 -0.88
N CYS A 48 -1.07 -12.73 -1.42
CA CYS A 48 -2.38 -12.73 -0.77
C CYS A 48 -3.48 -12.44 -1.78
N ASP A 49 -4.50 -13.29 -1.83
CA ASP A 49 -5.67 -13.14 -2.69
C ASP A 49 -6.98 -13.05 -1.92
N SER A 50 -6.89 -13.14 -0.58
CA SER A 50 -8.07 -13.10 0.27
C SER A 50 -7.74 -12.54 1.65
N VAL A 51 -8.70 -11.88 2.25
CA VAL A 51 -8.61 -11.31 3.59
C VAL A 51 -9.87 -11.71 4.36
N HIS A 52 -9.69 -12.18 5.59
CA HIS A 52 -10.78 -12.40 6.53
C HIS A 52 -10.66 -11.43 7.70
N MET A 53 -11.81 -11.05 8.24
CA MET A 53 -11.91 -10.04 9.30
C MET A 53 -12.06 -10.64 10.70
N LEU A 54 -11.78 -11.94 10.87
CA LEU A 54 -11.78 -12.60 12.19
C LEU A 54 -10.81 -11.88 13.12
N PHE A 55 -11.27 -11.58 14.34
CA PHE A 55 -10.52 -10.84 15.37
C PHE A 55 -10.21 -9.37 15.04
N MET A 56 -10.71 -8.84 13.93
CA MET A 56 -10.64 -7.41 13.64
C MET A 56 -11.71 -6.65 14.44
N ARG A 57 -11.37 -5.45 14.90
CA ARG A 57 -12.26 -4.62 15.72
C ARG A 57 -12.83 -3.42 14.97
N TYR A 58 -12.40 -3.19 13.72
CA TYR A 58 -12.77 -2.03 12.93
C TYR A 58 -12.83 -2.41 11.45
N ARG A 59 -13.53 -1.59 10.66
CA ARG A 59 -13.59 -1.77 9.21
C ARG A 59 -12.28 -1.33 8.58
N ILE A 60 -11.95 -1.95 7.45
CA ILE A 60 -10.83 -1.57 6.60
C ILE A 60 -11.26 -1.57 5.14
N ASP A 61 -10.56 -0.79 4.31
CA ASP A 61 -10.61 -0.96 2.86
C ASP A 61 -9.56 -1.99 2.45
N VAL A 62 -9.89 -2.85 1.50
CA VAL A 62 -8.95 -3.81 0.94
C VAL A 62 -8.80 -3.55 -0.54
N VAL A 63 -7.58 -3.28 -0.99
CA VAL A 63 -7.23 -3.09 -2.39
C VAL A 63 -6.49 -4.35 -2.85
N PHE A 64 -7.07 -5.07 -3.81
CA PHE A 64 -6.43 -6.23 -4.42
C PHE A 64 -5.70 -5.81 -5.68
N ALA A 65 -4.48 -6.28 -5.82
CA ALA A 65 -3.60 -5.90 -6.92
C ALA A 65 -2.70 -7.06 -7.35
N ARG A 66 -2.00 -6.84 -8.45
CA ARG A 66 -0.92 -7.72 -8.91
C ARG A 66 0.20 -6.90 -9.52
N ARG A 67 1.43 -7.40 -9.44
CA ARG A 67 2.58 -6.75 -10.05
C ARG A 67 2.47 -6.76 -11.57
N GLU A 68 2.81 -5.64 -12.20
CA GLU A 68 2.73 -5.48 -13.65
C GLU A 68 3.93 -4.67 -14.17
N PRO A 69 4.88 -5.33 -14.86
CA PRO A 69 4.99 -6.78 -15.06
C PRO A 69 5.32 -7.54 -13.78
N ALA A 70 5.24 -8.88 -13.83
CA ALA A 70 5.57 -9.72 -12.68
C ALA A 70 6.94 -9.37 -12.10
N GLY A 71 7.01 -9.22 -10.76
CA GLY A 71 8.24 -8.85 -10.05
C GLY A 71 8.56 -7.35 -10.01
N ALA A 72 7.78 -6.50 -10.71
CA ALA A 72 7.99 -5.06 -10.72
C ALA A 72 7.51 -4.40 -9.41
N ALA A 73 8.01 -3.17 -9.15
CA ALA A 73 7.52 -2.33 -8.06
C ALA A 73 6.14 -1.73 -8.35
N LYS A 74 5.72 -1.71 -9.60
CA LYS A 74 4.42 -1.24 -10.06
C LYS A 74 3.36 -2.32 -9.92
N VAL A 75 2.19 -1.96 -9.45
CA VAL A 75 1.07 -2.89 -9.27
C VAL A 75 -0.20 -2.33 -9.85
N ARG A 76 -0.96 -3.20 -10.52
CA ARG A 76 -2.27 -2.87 -11.08
C ARG A 76 -3.36 -3.24 -10.09
N VAL A 77 -4.23 -2.29 -9.76
CA VAL A 77 -5.40 -2.55 -8.94
C VAL A 77 -6.40 -3.39 -9.73
N LEU A 78 -6.82 -4.50 -9.17
CA LEU A 78 -7.80 -5.42 -9.75
C LEU A 78 -9.19 -5.23 -9.16
N ALA A 79 -9.27 -4.98 -7.87
CA ALA A 79 -10.53 -4.77 -7.17
C ALA A 79 -10.32 -3.94 -5.90
N VAL A 80 -11.32 -3.17 -5.53
CA VAL A 80 -11.39 -2.45 -4.26
C VAL A 80 -12.60 -2.95 -3.49
N LYS A 81 -12.39 -3.41 -2.27
CA LYS A 81 -13.45 -3.83 -1.34
C LYS A 81 -13.51 -2.81 -0.20
N PRO A 82 -14.41 -1.82 -0.28
CA PRO A 82 -14.47 -0.76 0.71
C PRO A 82 -15.16 -1.22 1.99
N ARG A 83 -14.69 -0.72 3.12
CA ARG A 83 -15.32 -0.87 4.44
C ARG A 83 -15.72 -2.30 4.78
N VAL A 84 -14.79 -3.25 4.64
CA VAL A 84 -15.02 -4.65 4.98
C VAL A 84 -15.33 -4.77 6.47
N LEU A 85 -16.41 -5.49 6.80
CA LEU A 85 -16.92 -5.58 8.17
C LEU A 85 -15.96 -6.34 9.08
N PRO A 86 -15.76 -5.87 10.33
CA PRO A 86 -15.01 -6.62 11.32
C PRO A 86 -15.73 -7.92 11.67
N TRP A 87 -14.97 -8.93 12.06
CA TRP A 87 -15.39 -10.27 12.51
C TRP A 87 -16.04 -11.13 11.44
N LEU A 88 -17.03 -10.62 10.70
CA LEU A 88 -17.85 -11.39 9.75
C LEU A 88 -17.44 -11.17 8.29
N GLY A 89 -16.67 -10.11 8.01
CA GLY A 89 -16.31 -9.76 6.65
C GLY A 89 -15.27 -10.70 6.06
N MET A 90 -15.42 -10.97 4.77
CA MET A 90 -14.41 -11.60 3.93
C MET A 90 -14.32 -10.82 2.62
N ALA A 91 -13.11 -10.74 2.10
CA ALA A 91 -12.88 -10.20 0.77
C ALA A 91 -11.89 -11.10 0.03
N TRP A 92 -12.13 -11.32 -1.25
CA TRP A 92 -11.24 -12.12 -2.10
C TRP A 92 -11.22 -11.58 -3.51
N CYS A 93 -10.10 -11.83 -4.20
CA CYS A 93 -9.95 -11.53 -5.61
C CYS A 93 -9.06 -12.61 -6.22
N ARG A 94 -9.63 -13.49 -7.02
CA ARG A 94 -8.99 -14.72 -7.51
C ARG A 94 -7.67 -14.48 -8.27
N LYS A 95 -7.56 -13.37 -8.99
CA LYS A 95 -6.38 -13.07 -9.80
C LYS A 95 -5.35 -12.20 -9.06
N ALA A 96 -5.66 -11.77 -7.85
CA ALA A 96 -4.77 -10.94 -7.07
C ALA A 96 -3.61 -11.77 -6.50
N THR A 97 -2.46 -11.12 -6.38
CA THR A 97 -1.30 -11.64 -5.67
C THR A 97 -0.94 -10.77 -4.48
N ILE A 98 -1.59 -9.64 -4.34
CA ILE A 98 -1.33 -8.64 -3.31
C ILE A 98 -2.67 -8.19 -2.73
N ALA A 99 -2.74 -8.09 -1.40
CA ALA A 99 -3.80 -7.40 -0.70
C ALA A 99 -3.21 -6.23 0.08
N ILE A 100 -3.77 -5.05 -0.11
CA ILE A 100 -3.35 -3.82 0.57
C ILE A 100 -4.49 -3.40 1.49
N GLU A 101 -4.24 -3.40 2.79
CA GLU A 101 -5.20 -2.94 3.78
C GLU A 101 -4.99 -1.46 4.05
N LEU A 102 -6.04 -0.68 3.92
CA LEU A 102 -6.07 0.76 4.15
C LEU A 102 -7.11 1.11 5.21
N ALA A 103 -6.99 2.29 5.81
CA ALA A 103 -8.01 2.81 6.70
C ALA A 103 -9.36 2.91 5.96
N ALA A 104 -10.45 2.57 6.65
CA ALA A 104 -11.79 2.61 6.06
C ALA A 104 -12.13 4.00 5.51
N GLY A 105 -12.58 4.05 4.26
CA GLY A 105 -12.90 5.28 3.55
C GLY A 105 -11.74 5.91 2.79
N ARG A 106 -10.50 5.46 3.00
CA ARG A 106 -9.33 6.02 2.31
C ARG A 106 -9.38 5.80 0.80
N ALA A 107 -9.78 4.61 0.36
CA ALA A 107 -9.91 4.30 -1.06
C ALA A 107 -10.93 5.21 -1.76
N ALA A 108 -12.09 5.42 -1.14
CA ALA A 108 -13.12 6.32 -1.67
C ALA A 108 -12.66 7.78 -1.68
N GLU A 109 -11.97 8.22 -0.65
CA GLU A 109 -11.43 9.58 -0.54
C GLU A 109 -10.48 9.91 -1.70
N LEU A 110 -9.67 8.98 -2.13
CA LEU A 110 -8.70 9.16 -3.21
C LEU A 110 -9.20 8.64 -4.57
N GLY A 111 -10.41 8.08 -4.62
CA GLY A 111 -10.96 7.53 -5.85
C GLY A 111 -10.17 6.33 -6.38
N VAL A 112 -9.62 5.50 -5.50
CA VAL A 112 -8.88 4.29 -5.90
C VAL A 112 -9.86 3.31 -6.53
N GLN A 113 -9.54 2.84 -7.73
CA GLN A 113 -10.40 1.95 -8.50
C GLN A 113 -9.61 0.91 -9.29
N ALA A 114 -10.29 -0.14 -9.72
CA ALA A 114 -9.71 -1.12 -10.62
C ALA A 114 -9.14 -0.45 -11.87
N GLY A 115 -7.96 -0.88 -12.28
CA GLY A 115 -7.22 -0.28 -13.39
C GLY A 115 -6.17 0.75 -12.96
N ASP A 116 -6.24 1.29 -11.76
CA ASP A 116 -5.21 2.20 -11.26
C ASP A 116 -3.86 1.50 -11.18
N LEU A 117 -2.81 2.22 -11.52
CA LEU A 117 -1.42 1.75 -11.42
C LEU A 117 -0.77 2.43 -10.21
N LEU A 118 -0.31 1.63 -9.27
CA LEU A 118 0.34 2.08 -8.04
C LEU A 118 1.81 1.73 -8.06
N GLU A 119 2.62 2.51 -7.36
CA GLU A 119 4.04 2.24 -7.18
C GLU A 119 4.39 2.21 -5.70
N LEU A 120 5.08 1.15 -5.31
CA LEU A 120 5.65 0.99 -3.97
C LEU A 120 7.12 1.39 -4.03
N GLY A 121 7.54 2.36 -3.24
CA GLY A 121 8.94 2.77 -3.27
C GLY A 121 9.26 4.07 -2.57
N ALA A 122 10.46 4.63 -2.88
CA ALA A 122 10.96 5.84 -2.26
C ALA A 122 10.05 7.05 -2.55
N SER A 123 9.86 7.90 -1.54
CA SER A 123 9.10 9.14 -1.69
C SER A 123 9.83 10.10 -2.63
N ARG A 124 9.07 10.87 -3.44
CA ARG A 124 9.63 11.95 -4.28
C ARG A 124 10.54 12.91 -3.51
N GLY A 125 10.28 13.13 -2.22
CA GLY A 125 11.12 13.98 -1.37
C GLY A 125 12.52 13.44 -1.07
N ALA A 126 12.77 12.14 -1.26
CA ALA A 126 14.12 11.57 -1.15
C ALA A 126 14.93 11.80 -2.46
N GLU A 127 14.29 11.64 -3.61
CA GLU A 127 14.92 11.88 -4.91
C GLU A 127 15.26 13.37 -5.13
N GLU A 128 14.37 14.27 -4.70
CA GLU A 128 14.63 15.71 -4.76
C GLU A 128 15.78 16.14 -3.84
N ARG A 129 15.92 15.52 -2.67
CA ARG A 129 17.04 15.80 -1.76
C ARG A 129 18.36 15.25 -2.30
N GLU A 130 18.35 14.09 -2.95
CA GLU A 130 19.54 13.53 -3.59
C GLU A 130 19.99 14.37 -4.77
N SER A 131 19.08 14.84 -5.61
CA SER A 131 19.40 15.70 -6.74
C SER A 131 19.89 17.09 -6.31
N GLN A 132 19.34 17.65 -5.23
CA GLN A 132 19.79 18.92 -4.67
C GLN A 132 21.15 18.80 -3.97
N GLY A 133 21.40 17.68 -3.28
CA GLY A 133 22.69 17.39 -2.67
C GLY A 133 23.80 17.24 -3.70
N ALA A 134 23.53 16.56 -4.81
CA ALA A 134 24.48 16.39 -5.90
C ALA A 134 24.81 17.70 -6.63
N SER A 135 23.83 18.61 -6.75
CA SER A 135 24.05 19.91 -7.42
C SER A 135 24.86 20.89 -6.55
N LEU A 136 24.77 20.77 -5.24
CA LEU A 136 25.56 21.60 -4.31
C LEU A 136 27.04 21.17 -4.23
N GLN A 137 27.31 19.88 -4.35
CA GLN A 137 28.68 19.35 -4.37
C GLN A 137 29.42 19.72 -5.68
N GLY A 138 28.70 19.89 -6.78
CA GLY A 138 29.29 20.33 -8.05
C GLY A 138 29.68 21.81 -8.10
N ARG A 139 29.21 22.64 -7.17
CA ARG A 139 29.53 24.08 -7.13
C ARG A 139 30.77 24.42 -6.30
N GLU A 140 31.17 23.54 -5.38
CA GLU A 140 32.37 23.75 -4.55
C GLU A 140 33.69 23.44 -5.27
N VAL A 141 33.64 22.81 -6.43
CA VAL A 141 34.85 22.39 -7.19
C VAL A 141 35.34 23.45 -8.18
N GLU A 142 34.55 24.51 -8.45
CA GLU A 142 34.94 25.60 -9.37
C GLU A 142 35.42 26.90 -8.68
N ALA A 143 35.58 26.85 -7.38
CA ALA A 143 36.12 27.99 -6.62
C ALA A 143 37.65 27.82 -6.35
#